data_5ac09ba1bfaacd0e9e41a6c2deae1f14
#
_entry.id   5ac09ba1bfaacd0e9e41a6c2deae1f14
#
_cell.length_a   1.000
_cell.length_b   1.000
_cell.length_c   1.000
_cell.angle_alpha   90.00
_cell.angle_beta   90.00
_cell.angle_gamma   90.00
#
_symmetry.space_group_name_H-M   'P 1'
#
loop_
_entity.id
_entity.type
_entity.pdbx_description
1 polymer ?
#
loop_
_entity_poly.entity_id
_entity_poly.type
_entity_poly.pdbx_seq_one_letter_code
_entity_poly.pdbx_strand_id
1 'polypeptide(L)'
;MNPEAFQAGFACWLTSLRQLAEQRCDADQPVFNVDGKTHRRSHDRKNSLGALHSVSVWASDYALSLGMVATEEKSNEITAIPELLRLVDIKVSIITIDAMGTQKAIAKQIVDAQADYVLALKGNQGTLHDAVVSHIEDAIETDFAGTGARRHTTEETGHGREETRTYVQLPVPADLAGRSVCSGLKTIGVVISLINRGGQESSDARYYISSLGMGVKRFARAIRRHWSIENTCHWSLDMTWREDESRIRTNVLRENTGWLNRFSLSLLKQDPGKESIAMKRRHCAWNEDFLTQVPIGHAV
;
A
#
# COMPACT_ATOMS: atom_id res chain seq x y z
N MET A 1 25.58 10.33 6.30
CA MET A 1 25.05 10.43 4.91
C MET A 1 23.87 11.37 4.94
N ASN A 2 23.75 12.27 3.98
CA ASN A 2 22.57 13.13 3.86
C ASN A 2 21.40 12.26 3.37
N PRO A 3 20.23 12.22 4.05
CA PRO A 3 19.08 11.42 3.68
C PRO A 3 18.55 11.73 2.27
N GLU A 4 18.48 13.00 1.91
CA GLU A 4 17.99 13.45 0.59
C GLU A 4 18.90 12.99 -0.55
N ALA A 5 20.23 13.10 -0.39
CA ALA A 5 21.20 12.64 -1.38
C ALA A 5 21.18 11.11 -1.53
N PHE A 6 20.99 10.38 -0.43
CA PHE A 6 20.81 8.92 -0.45
C PHE A 6 19.52 8.53 -1.17
N GLN A 7 18.43 9.21 -0.88
CA GLN A 7 17.13 9.00 -1.52
C GLN A 7 17.18 9.26 -3.03
N ALA A 8 17.86 10.33 -3.46
CA ALA A 8 18.01 10.64 -4.88
C ALA A 8 18.80 9.58 -5.64
N GLY A 9 19.92 9.10 -5.06
CA GLY A 9 20.68 7.98 -5.62
C GLY A 9 19.87 6.67 -5.69
N PHE A 10 19.09 6.41 -4.65
CA PHE A 10 18.20 5.25 -4.61
C PHE A 10 17.06 5.34 -5.65
N ALA A 11 16.47 6.50 -5.85
CA ALA A 11 15.43 6.71 -6.85
C ALA A 11 15.92 6.44 -8.28
N CYS A 12 17.14 6.83 -8.60
CA CYS A 12 17.76 6.55 -9.90
C CYS A 12 17.90 5.03 -10.14
N TRP A 13 18.40 4.29 -9.14
CA TRP A 13 18.54 2.84 -9.21
C TRP A 13 17.16 2.14 -9.27
N LEU A 14 16.18 2.59 -8.49
CA LEU A 14 14.81 2.07 -8.53
C LEU A 14 14.17 2.20 -9.91
N THR A 15 14.44 3.28 -10.63
CA THR A 15 13.94 3.47 -11.99
C THR A 15 14.40 2.33 -12.91
N SER A 16 15.66 1.95 -12.81
CA SER A 16 16.21 0.83 -13.60
C SER A 16 15.60 -0.51 -13.20
N LEU A 17 15.46 -0.76 -11.88
CA LEU A 17 14.82 -1.99 -11.39
C LEU A 17 13.35 -2.07 -11.77
N ARG A 18 12.64 -0.95 -11.70
CA ARG A 18 11.24 -0.87 -12.09
C ARG A 18 11.07 -1.22 -13.57
N GLN A 19 11.89 -0.70 -14.46
CA GLN A 19 11.86 -1.03 -15.88
C GLN A 19 12.06 -2.53 -16.12
N LEU A 20 12.98 -3.17 -15.39
CA LEU A 20 13.19 -4.61 -15.47
C LEU A 20 12.00 -5.40 -14.91
N ALA A 21 11.39 -4.94 -13.82
CA ALA A 21 10.22 -5.58 -13.22
C ALA A 21 8.97 -5.44 -14.10
N GLU A 22 8.78 -4.29 -14.75
CA GLU A 22 7.69 -4.04 -15.71
C GLU A 22 7.77 -4.99 -16.91
N GLN A 23 8.96 -5.31 -17.40
CA GLN A 23 9.15 -6.29 -18.48
C GLN A 23 8.78 -7.73 -18.09
N ARG A 24 8.78 -8.04 -16.79
CA ARG A 24 8.46 -9.36 -16.24
C ARG A 24 7.03 -9.50 -15.73
N CYS A 25 6.28 -8.40 -15.67
CA CYS A 25 4.95 -8.36 -15.10
C CYS A 25 3.91 -8.07 -16.17
N ASP A 26 2.94 -8.99 -16.35
CA ASP A 26 1.80 -8.82 -17.28
C ASP A 26 0.71 -7.88 -16.75
N ALA A 27 0.99 -7.08 -15.72
CA ALA A 27 0.01 -6.18 -15.14
C ALA A 27 -0.13 -4.91 -15.97
N ASP A 28 -1.26 -4.75 -16.67
CA ASP A 28 -1.60 -3.55 -17.44
C ASP A 28 -1.45 -2.25 -16.62
N GLN A 29 -1.68 -2.32 -15.31
CA GLN A 29 -1.63 -1.18 -14.41
C GLN A 29 -1.18 -1.65 -13.02
N PRO A 30 0.08 -1.35 -12.60
CA PRO A 30 0.61 -1.81 -11.32
C PRO A 30 -0.08 -1.13 -10.13
N VAL A 31 -0.12 -1.85 -9.01
CA VAL A 31 -0.71 -1.36 -7.75
C VAL A 31 0.39 -0.89 -6.82
N PHE A 32 0.32 0.38 -6.44
CA PHE A 32 1.21 1.02 -5.48
C PHE A 32 0.45 1.31 -4.19
N ASN A 33 0.91 0.72 -3.12
CA ASN A 33 0.29 0.83 -1.81
C ASN A 33 1.02 1.89 -0.98
N VAL A 34 0.29 2.83 -0.44
CA VAL A 34 0.81 3.86 0.47
C VAL A 34 0.33 3.55 1.87
N ASP A 35 1.26 3.44 2.80
CA ASP A 35 0.96 3.17 4.21
C ASP A 35 2.05 3.71 5.13
N GLY A 36 1.65 4.00 6.38
CA GLY A 36 2.51 4.50 7.42
C GLY A 36 2.99 3.39 8.37
N LYS A 37 4.24 3.49 8.83
CA LYS A 37 4.83 2.60 9.82
C LYS A 37 5.53 3.37 10.91
N THR A 38 5.21 3.07 12.18
CA THR A 38 5.91 3.60 13.35
C THR A 38 7.01 2.66 13.79
N HIS A 39 8.24 3.15 13.90
CA HIS A 39 9.39 2.42 14.44
C HIS A 39 9.39 2.52 15.96
N ARG A 40 8.64 1.66 16.64
CA ARG A 40 8.14 1.82 18.01
C ARG A 40 9.19 2.17 19.06
N ARG A 41 10.41 1.63 18.98
CA ARG A 41 11.47 1.83 19.99
C ARG A 41 12.50 2.91 19.62
N SER A 42 12.31 3.61 18.51
CA SER A 42 13.23 4.67 18.04
C SER A 42 13.09 6.01 18.80
N HIS A 43 12.17 6.09 19.78
CA HIS A 43 11.96 7.28 20.61
C HIS A 43 13.12 7.55 21.59
N ASP A 44 13.35 8.83 21.92
CA ASP A 44 14.26 9.25 22.98
C ASP A 44 13.56 10.21 23.93
N ARG A 45 13.04 9.66 25.03
CA ARG A 45 12.31 10.44 26.04
C ARG A 45 13.17 11.51 26.72
N LYS A 46 14.51 11.31 26.81
CA LYS A 46 15.42 12.29 27.44
C LYS A 46 15.56 13.56 26.60
N ASN A 47 15.50 13.41 25.29
CA ASN A 47 15.63 14.51 24.34
C ASN A 47 14.27 14.89 23.70
N SER A 48 13.16 14.50 24.31
CA SER A 48 11.79 14.76 23.80
C SER A 48 11.57 14.35 22.36
N LEU A 49 12.27 13.28 21.90
CA LEU A 49 12.16 12.78 20.55
C LEU A 49 11.14 11.65 20.48
N GLY A 50 10.07 11.84 19.69
CA GLY A 50 9.07 10.82 19.39
C GLY A 50 9.64 9.64 18.60
N ALA A 51 8.88 8.54 18.55
CA ALA A 51 9.22 7.43 17.67
C ALA A 51 9.17 7.90 16.20
N LEU A 52 10.13 7.45 15.38
CA LEU A 52 10.11 7.71 13.95
C LEU A 52 8.84 7.11 13.36
N HIS A 53 8.07 7.92 12.68
CA HIS A 53 7.00 7.46 11.81
C HIS A 53 7.42 7.68 10.36
N SER A 54 7.13 6.74 9.48
CA SER A 54 7.48 6.83 8.06
C SER A 54 6.32 6.40 7.20
N VAL A 55 6.06 7.16 6.14
CA VAL A 55 5.10 6.79 5.09
C VAL A 55 5.89 6.27 3.89
N SER A 56 5.49 5.14 3.33
CA SER A 56 6.20 4.51 2.21
C SER A 56 5.26 4.09 1.09
N VAL A 57 5.82 4.00 -0.13
CA VAL A 57 5.15 3.41 -1.30
C VAL A 57 5.72 2.03 -1.56
N TRP A 58 4.86 1.05 -1.62
CA TRP A 58 5.18 -0.33 -1.97
C TRP A 58 4.52 -0.73 -3.29
N ALA A 59 5.33 -1.02 -4.30
CA ALA A 59 4.86 -1.58 -5.57
C ALA A 59 4.64 -3.09 -5.40
N SER A 60 3.41 -3.47 -5.11
CA SER A 60 3.08 -4.85 -4.73
C SER A 60 3.26 -5.87 -5.86
N ASP A 61 3.14 -5.43 -7.10
CA ASP A 61 3.35 -6.30 -8.26
C ASP A 61 4.83 -6.55 -8.54
N TYR A 62 5.69 -5.64 -8.10
CA TYR A 62 7.15 -5.70 -8.31
C TYR A 62 7.92 -6.10 -7.06
N ALA A 63 7.25 -6.14 -5.91
CA ALA A 63 7.87 -6.34 -4.60
C ALA A 63 9.01 -5.33 -4.31
N LEU A 64 8.78 -4.06 -4.68
CA LEU A 64 9.73 -2.95 -4.52
C LEU A 64 9.18 -1.86 -3.62
N SER A 65 10.01 -1.34 -2.72
CA SER A 65 9.75 -0.08 -2.03
C SER A 65 10.21 1.07 -2.91
N LEU A 66 9.26 1.90 -3.37
CA LEU A 66 9.54 2.98 -4.34
C LEU A 66 9.94 4.30 -3.66
N GLY A 67 9.61 4.48 -2.40
CA GLY A 67 9.89 5.71 -1.68
C GLY A 67 9.48 5.65 -0.22
N MET A 68 10.04 6.54 0.59
CA MET A 68 9.70 6.73 1.99
C MET A 68 9.90 8.20 2.37
N VAL A 69 8.99 8.73 3.17
CA VAL A 69 9.14 10.04 3.83
C VAL A 69 9.02 9.82 5.34
N ALA A 70 9.98 10.33 6.08
CA ALA A 70 9.95 10.32 7.54
C ALA A 70 9.05 11.44 8.06
N THR A 71 8.26 11.17 9.10
CA THR A 71 7.48 12.16 9.83
C THR A 71 7.77 12.08 11.31
N GLU A 72 7.59 13.17 12.02
CA GLU A 72 7.80 13.18 13.48
C GLU A 72 6.67 12.48 14.23
N GLU A 73 5.45 12.50 13.66
CA GLU A 73 4.26 11.94 14.28
C GLU A 73 3.36 11.25 13.24
N LYS A 74 2.59 10.27 13.69
CA LYS A 74 1.60 9.58 12.85
C LYS A 74 0.52 10.51 12.29
N SER A 75 0.15 11.57 13.01
CA SER A 75 -0.80 12.58 12.55
C SER A 75 -0.36 13.33 11.28
N ASN A 76 0.93 13.29 10.98
CA ASN A 76 1.53 13.97 9.82
C ASN A 76 1.49 13.12 8.52
N GLU A 77 0.89 11.92 8.52
CA GLU A 77 0.75 11.10 7.31
C GLU A 77 0.08 11.88 6.17
N ILE A 78 -0.98 12.62 6.49
CA ILE A 78 -1.74 13.42 5.50
C ILE A 78 -0.84 14.44 4.77
N THR A 79 0.17 14.98 5.45
CA THR A 79 1.12 15.93 4.85
C THR A 79 2.29 15.25 4.15
N ALA A 80 2.69 14.07 4.63
CA ALA A 80 3.78 13.28 4.05
C ALA A 80 3.38 12.58 2.74
N ILE A 81 2.13 12.11 2.61
CA ILE A 81 1.67 11.43 1.39
C ILE A 81 1.83 12.29 0.13
N PRO A 82 1.40 13.57 0.09
CA PRO A 82 1.63 14.42 -1.07
C PRO A 82 3.11 14.63 -1.44
N GLU A 83 3.98 14.70 -0.45
CA GLU A 83 5.43 14.80 -0.66
C GLU A 83 5.96 13.49 -1.28
N LEU A 84 5.61 12.36 -0.69
CA LEU A 84 6.00 11.04 -1.15
C LEU A 84 5.55 10.78 -2.60
N LEU A 85 4.30 11.13 -2.94
CA LEU A 85 3.77 10.96 -4.30
C LEU A 85 4.48 11.86 -5.35
N ARG A 86 5.15 12.94 -4.95
CA ARG A 86 5.99 13.74 -5.85
C ARG A 86 7.37 13.13 -6.11
N LEU A 87 7.87 12.33 -5.16
CA LEU A 87 9.17 11.68 -5.27
C LEU A 87 9.12 10.38 -6.10
N VAL A 88 7.92 9.84 -6.33
CA VAL A 88 7.72 8.57 -7.03
C VAL A 88 6.98 8.82 -8.35
N ASP A 89 7.48 8.28 -9.45
CA ASP A 89 6.70 8.26 -10.68
C ASP A 89 5.53 7.28 -10.53
N ILE A 90 4.32 7.84 -10.39
CA ILE A 90 3.08 7.08 -10.20
C ILE A 90 2.23 6.97 -11.48
N LYS A 91 2.71 7.51 -12.59
CA LYS A 91 1.97 7.50 -13.84
C LYS A 91 1.56 6.07 -14.24
N VAL A 92 0.32 5.94 -14.75
CA VAL A 92 -0.25 4.65 -15.20
C VAL A 92 -0.25 3.58 -14.10
N SER A 93 -0.40 3.98 -12.83
CA SER A 93 -0.53 3.05 -11.71
C SER A 93 -1.87 3.21 -10.98
N ILE A 94 -2.19 2.26 -10.09
CA ILE A 94 -3.31 2.35 -9.16
C ILE A 94 -2.74 2.61 -7.77
N ILE A 95 -3.04 3.76 -7.20
CA ILE A 95 -2.64 4.11 -5.84
C ILE A 95 -3.70 3.65 -4.85
N THR A 96 -3.29 2.92 -3.83
CA THR A 96 -4.18 2.53 -2.72
C THR A 96 -3.69 3.16 -1.43
N ILE A 97 -4.61 3.74 -0.68
CA ILE A 97 -4.33 4.41 0.60
C ILE A 97 -5.43 4.03 1.58
N ASP A 98 -5.10 3.96 2.86
CA ASP A 98 -6.06 3.76 3.94
C ASP A 98 -7.00 4.99 4.11
N ALA A 99 -7.99 4.85 4.99
CA ALA A 99 -8.99 5.90 5.19
C ALA A 99 -8.42 7.21 5.77
N MET A 100 -7.28 7.18 6.47
CA MET A 100 -6.66 8.40 7.01
C MET A 100 -6.10 9.25 5.87
N GLY A 101 -5.47 8.63 4.88
CA GLY A 101 -4.92 9.29 3.71
C GLY A 101 -5.96 9.61 2.62
N THR A 102 -7.24 9.26 2.81
CA THR A 102 -8.31 9.60 1.87
C THR A 102 -8.67 11.08 1.97
N GLN A 103 -7.95 11.92 1.23
CA GLN A 103 -8.06 13.38 1.22
C GLN A 103 -8.28 13.90 -0.21
N LYS A 104 -9.05 15.00 -0.33
CA LYS A 104 -9.37 15.66 -1.63
C LYS A 104 -8.11 16.04 -2.40
N ALA A 105 -7.15 16.64 -1.71
CA ALA A 105 -5.89 17.09 -2.31
C ALA A 105 -5.05 15.91 -2.83
N ILE A 106 -5.04 14.79 -2.09
CA ILE A 106 -4.33 13.58 -2.47
C ILE A 106 -4.99 12.94 -3.69
N ALA A 107 -6.31 12.78 -3.69
CA ALA A 107 -7.06 12.27 -4.85
C ALA A 107 -6.82 13.11 -6.11
N LYS A 108 -6.81 14.45 -5.96
CA LYS A 108 -6.50 15.37 -7.06
C LYS A 108 -5.09 15.17 -7.58
N GLN A 109 -4.10 15.11 -6.70
CA GLN A 109 -2.70 14.91 -7.07
C GLN A 109 -2.47 13.61 -7.84
N ILE A 110 -3.13 12.51 -7.42
CA ILE A 110 -3.03 11.22 -8.11
C ILE A 110 -3.58 11.32 -9.53
N VAL A 111 -4.76 11.94 -9.70
CA VAL A 111 -5.39 12.12 -11.02
C VAL A 111 -4.58 13.04 -11.91
N ASP A 112 -4.06 14.16 -11.38
CA ASP A 112 -3.21 15.10 -12.11
C ASP A 112 -1.92 14.42 -12.59
N ALA A 113 -1.39 13.44 -11.84
CA ALA A 113 -0.24 12.64 -12.22
C ALA A 113 -0.57 11.49 -13.21
N GLN A 114 -1.79 11.46 -13.76
CA GLN A 114 -2.26 10.42 -14.68
C GLN A 114 -2.23 9.00 -14.08
N ALA A 115 -2.48 8.89 -12.78
CA ALA A 115 -2.68 7.65 -12.06
C ALA A 115 -4.15 7.49 -11.65
N ASP A 116 -4.54 6.27 -11.30
CA ASP A 116 -5.83 5.97 -10.71
C ASP A 116 -5.70 5.73 -9.20
N TYR A 117 -6.81 5.81 -8.50
CA TYR A 117 -6.85 5.51 -7.07
C TYR A 117 -7.96 4.51 -6.69
N VAL A 118 -7.71 3.77 -5.62
CA VAL A 118 -8.71 3.05 -4.82
C VAL A 118 -8.46 3.41 -3.37
N LEU A 119 -9.31 4.23 -2.79
CA LEU A 119 -9.14 4.78 -1.44
C LEU A 119 -10.19 4.19 -0.50
N ALA A 120 -9.75 3.77 0.68
CA ALA A 120 -10.67 3.31 1.72
C ALA A 120 -11.47 4.49 2.28
N LEU A 121 -12.74 4.27 2.59
CA LEU A 121 -13.66 5.27 3.08
C LEU A 121 -14.13 4.88 4.48
N LYS A 122 -14.07 5.82 5.42
CA LYS A 122 -14.54 5.66 6.80
C LYS A 122 -15.22 6.95 7.27
N GLY A 123 -15.80 6.91 8.47
CA GLY A 123 -16.53 8.05 9.05
C GLY A 123 -15.77 9.38 9.15
N ASN A 124 -14.43 9.37 9.01
CA ASN A 124 -13.64 10.60 8.94
C ASN A 124 -13.85 11.42 7.64
N GLN A 125 -14.47 10.84 6.60
CA GLN A 125 -14.88 11.54 5.37
C GLN A 125 -16.34 12.05 5.42
N GLY A 126 -17.01 11.94 6.58
CA GLY A 126 -18.34 12.53 6.86
C GLY A 126 -19.37 12.31 5.75
N THR A 127 -19.90 13.38 5.17
CA THR A 127 -20.97 13.36 4.18
C THR A 127 -20.75 12.38 3.02
N LEU A 128 -19.54 12.26 2.48
CA LEU A 128 -19.25 11.33 1.39
C LEU A 128 -19.36 9.87 1.85
N HIS A 129 -18.84 9.57 3.04
CA HIS A 129 -18.93 8.24 3.63
C HIS A 129 -20.39 7.84 3.81
N ASP A 130 -21.18 8.69 4.47
CA ASP A 130 -22.58 8.40 4.80
C ASP A 130 -23.44 8.22 3.52
N ALA A 131 -23.19 9.05 2.50
CA ALA A 131 -23.86 8.93 1.22
C ALA A 131 -23.50 7.63 0.47
N VAL A 132 -22.23 7.21 0.51
CA VAL A 132 -21.78 5.94 -0.10
C VAL A 132 -22.36 4.74 0.65
N VAL A 133 -22.35 4.78 1.98
CA VAL A 133 -22.90 3.70 2.82
C VAL A 133 -24.41 3.56 2.52
N SER A 134 -25.19 4.65 2.64
CA SER A 134 -26.64 4.62 2.38
C SER A 134 -26.94 4.09 0.97
N HIS A 135 -26.25 4.60 -0.05
CA HIS A 135 -26.49 4.14 -1.43
C HIS A 135 -26.20 2.65 -1.62
N ILE A 136 -25.16 2.12 -0.96
CA ILE A 136 -24.80 0.70 -1.07
C ILE A 136 -25.77 -0.16 -0.26
N GLU A 137 -26.22 0.29 0.91
CA GLU A 137 -27.23 -0.41 1.73
C GLU A 137 -28.57 -0.50 0.99
N ASP A 138 -29.06 0.60 0.41
CA ASP A 138 -30.27 0.60 -0.45
C ASP A 138 -30.12 -0.36 -1.64
N ALA A 139 -28.94 -0.40 -2.24
CA ALA A 139 -28.64 -1.33 -3.34
C ALA A 139 -28.61 -2.80 -2.88
N ILE A 140 -28.14 -3.09 -1.68
CA ILE A 140 -28.16 -4.45 -1.10
C ILE A 140 -29.58 -4.95 -0.90
N GLU A 141 -30.50 -4.11 -0.43
CA GLU A 141 -31.93 -4.47 -0.23
C GLU A 141 -32.61 -4.96 -1.51
N THR A 142 -32.20 -4.41 -2.66
CA THR A 142 -32.70 -4.81 -3.98
C THR A 142 -31.83 -5.83 -4.70
N ASP A 143 -30.88 -6.45 -3.99
CA ASP A 143 -29.85 -7.32 -4.57
C ASP A 143 -29.10 -6.65 -5.74
N PHE A 144 -28.88 -5.35 -5.63
CA PHE A 144 -28.24 -4.48 -6.63
C PHE A 144 -28.98 -4.39 -7.98
N ALA A 145 -30.27 -4.70 -8.03
CA ALA A 145 -31.05 -4.63 -9.25
C ALA A 145 -31.04 -3.21 -9.84
N GLY A 146 -30.77 -3.09 -11.15
CA GLY A 146 -30.78 -1.81 -11.86
C GLY A 146 -29.62 -0.85 -11.57
N THR A 147 -28.71 -1.18 -10.64
CA THR A 147 -27.61 -0.28 -10.24
C THR A 147 -26.39 -0.32 -11.16
N GLY A 148 -26.31 -1.31 -12.07
CA GLY A 148 -25.10 -1.56 -12.87
C GLY A 148 -23.93 -2.14 -12.07
N ALA A 149 -24.19 -2.64 -10.87
CA ALA A 149 -23.20 -3.26 -10.00
C ALA A 149 -22.54 -4.49 -10.65
N ARG A 150 -21.27 -4.69 -10.33
CA ARG A 150 -20.53 -5.91 -10.67
C ARG A 150 -19.97 -6.53 -9.41
N ARG A 151 -20.05 -7.87 -9.33
CA ARG A 151 -19.60 -8.67 -8.19
C ARG A 151 -18.43 -9.58 -8.57
N HIS A 152 -17.56 -9.82 -7.61
CA HIS A 152 -16.50 -10.81 -7.68
C HIS A 152 -16.27 -11.37 -6.29
N THR A 153 -16.27 -12.71 -6.16
CA THR A 153 -16.05 -13.39 -4.88
C THR A 153 -14.74 -14.17 -4.94
N THR A 154 -14.01 -14.15 -3.83
CA THR A 154 -12.81 -14.95 -3.61
C THR A 154 -12.95 -15.71 -2.31
N GLU A 155 -12.45 -16.96 -2.28
CA GLU A 155 -12.41 -17.80 -1.11
C GLU A 155 -10.97 -18.16 -0.79
N GLU A 156 -10.57 -18.01 0.46
CA GLU A 156 -9.24 -18.33 0.93
C GLU A 156 -9.34 -19.17 2.21
N THR A 157 -8.57 -20.26 2.26
CA THR A 157 -8.45 -21.11 3.45
C THR A 157 -6.98 -21.09 3.90
N GLY A 158 -6.74 -20.77 5.16
CA GLY A 158 -5.40 -20.76 5.71
C GLY A 158 -5.35 -20.35 7.17
N HIS A 159 -4.31 -20.75 7.88
CA HIS A 159 -4.10 -20.41 9.29
C HIS A 159 -5.30 -20.69 10.21
N GLY A 160 -6.03 -21.79 9.94
CA GLY A 160 -7.20 -22.20 10.73
C GLY A 160 -8.44 -21.33 10.54
N ARG A 161 -8.52 -20.61 9.41
CA ARG A 161 -9.71 -19.82 9.04
C ARG A 161 -10.09 -20.06 7.59
N GLU A 162 -11.37 -19.94 7.33
CA GLU A 162 -11.96 -19.83 6.01
C GLU A 162 -12.45 -18.38 5.86
N GLU A 163 -12.15 -17.77 4.74
CA GLU A 163 -12.51 -16.37 4.49
C GLU A 163 -13.08 -16.22 3.08
N THR A 164 -14.35 -15.79 3.01
CA THR A 164 -15.02 -15.44 1.75
C THR A 164 -15.10 -13.91 1.66
N ARG A 165 -14.55 -13.34 0.57
CA ARG A 165 -14.65 -11.90 0.28
C ARG A 165 -15.47 -11.67 -0.96
N THR A 166 -16.54 -10.92 -0.81
CA THR A 166 -17.36 -10.45 -1.93
C THR A 166 -17.05 -8.97 -2.18
N TYR A 167 -16.52 -8.69 -3.35
CA TYR A 167 -16.24 -7.35 -3.86
C TYR A 167 -17.43 -6.92 -4.71
N VAL A 168 -17.99 -5.75 -4.42
CA VAL A 168 -19.04 -5.15 -5.24
C VAL A 168 -18.56 -3.76 -5.68
N GLN A 169 -18.65 -3.49 -6.97
CA GLN A 169 -18.30 -2.20 -7.57
C GLN A 169 -19.52 -1.65 -8.31
N LEU A 170 -19.83 -0.38 -8.04
CA LEU A 170 -20.96 0.33 -8.64
C LEU A 170 -20.46 1.60 -9.34
N PRO A 171 -21.12 2.05 -10.43
CA PRO A 171 -20.91 3.40 -10.93
C PRO A 171 -21.35 4.41 -9.87
N VAL A 172 -20.61 5.52 -9.74
CA VAL A 172 -20.98 6.57 -8.79
C VAL A 172 -22.25 7.28 -9.28
N PRO A 173 -23.30 7.43 -8.45
CA PRO A 173 -24.49 8.18 -8.82
C PRO A 173 -24.17 9.64 -9.15
N ALA A 174 -24.92 10.23 -10.09
CA ALA A 174 -24.71 11.62 -10.50
C ALA A 174 -24.99 12.62 -9.37
N ASP A 175 -25.93 12.29 -8.52
CA ASP A 175 -26.44 13.07 -7.38
C ASP A 175 -25.82 12.68 -6.03
N LEU A 176 -24.81 11.77 -6.01
CA LEU A 176 -24.19 11.35 -4.75
C LEU A 176 -23.62 12.56 -4.00
N ALA A 177 -24.08 12.74 -2.75
CA ALA A 177 -23.59 13.82 -1.90
C ALA A 177 -22.07 13.70 -1.67
N GLY A 178 -21.35 14.80 -1.84
CA GLY A 178 -19.89 14.83 -1.73
C GLY A 178 -19.12 14.30 -2.94
N ARG A 179 -19.77 13.87 -4.03
CA ARG A 179 -19.11 13.38 -5.25
C ARG A 179 -18.08 14.38 -5.81
N SER A 180 -18.43 15.66 -5.87
CA SER A 180 -17.56 16.72 -6.42
C SER A 180 -16.29 16.97 -5.58
N VAL A 181 -16.24 16.41 -4.39
CA VAL A 181 -15.13 16.56 -3.45
C VAL A 181 -13.89 15.79 -3.89
N CYS A 182 -14.07 14.63 -4.53
CA CYS A 182 -12.97 13.79 -4.97
C CYS A 182 -12.79 13.87 -6.49
N SER A 183 -11.65 14.42 -6.92
CA SER A 183 -11.29 14.52 -8.34
C SER A 183 -11.29 13.14 -8.99
N GLY A 184 -11.90 13.03 -10.17
CA GLY A 184 -11.87 11.80 -10.96
C GLY A 184 -12.71 10.64 -10.39
N LEU A 185 -13.56 10.84 -9.39
CA LEU A 185 -14.40 9.79 -8.82
C LEU A 185 -15.37 9.22 -9.87
N LYS A 186 -15.22 7.95 -10.20
CA LYS A 186 -16.01 7.22 -11.21
C LYS A 186 -16.83 6.08 -10.61
N THR A 187 -16.27 5.38 -9.61
CA THR A 187 -16.94 4.22 -9.00
C THR A 187 -16.81 4.23 -7.48
N ILE A 188 -17.78 3.62 -6.85
CA ILE A 188 -17.80 3.31 -5.42
C ILE A 188 -17.85 1.81 -5.25
N GLY A 189 -17.53 1.30 -4.07
CA GLY A 189 -17.64 -0.13 -3.84
C GLY A 189 -17.60 -0.52 -2.38
N VAL A 190 -17.96 -1.77 -2.13
CA VAL A 190 -17.88 -2.40 -0.83
C VAL A 190 -17.18 -3.76 -0.93
N VAL A 191 -16.44 -4.10 0.09
CA VAL A 191 -15.92 -5.45 0.31
C VAL A 191 -16.56 -6.00 1.56
N ILE A 192 -17.30 -7.09 1.39
CA ILE A 192 -17.91 -7.84 2.50
C ILE A 192 -17.05 -9.08 2.72
N SER A 193 -16.47 -9.18 3.91
CA SER A 193 -15.66 -10.33 4.33
C SER A 193 -16.44 -11.17 5.33
N LEU A 194 -16.61 -12.45 5.03
CA LEU A 194 -17.16 -13.45 5.95
C LEU A 194 -15.99 -14.34 6.39
N ILE A 195 -15.75 -14.42 7.68
CA ILE A 195 -14.62 -15.16 8.25
C ILE A 195 -15.20 -16.21 9.21
N ASN A 196 -14.89 -17.49 8.95
CA ASN A 196 -15.14 -18.60 9.87
C ASN A 196 -13.81 -19.03 10.50
N ARG A 197 -13.72 -18.98 11.80
CA ARG A 197 -12.57 -19.45 12.58
C ARG A 197 -13.05 -20.45 13.65
N GLY A 198 -12.83 -21.73 13.39
CA GLY A 198 -13.22 -22.79 14.34
C GLY A 198 -14.72 -22.81 14.66
N GLY A 199 -15.59 -22.51 13.72
CA GLY A 199 -17.04 -22.47 13.87
C GLY A 199 -17.60 -21.12 14.37
N GLN A 200 -16.74 -20.13 14.64
CA GLN A 200 -17.16 -18.75 14.92
C GLN A 200 -17.14 -17.93 13.63
N GLU A 201 -18.29 -17.40 13.29
CA GLU A 201 -18.46 -16.53 12.12
C GLU A 201 -18.40 -15.07 12.51
N SER A 202 -17.72 -14.28 11.70
CA SER A 202 -17.69 -12.81 11.79
C SER A 202 -17.80 -12.21 10.40
N SER A 203 -18.41 -11.04 10.31
CA SER A 203 -18.52 -10.28 9.07
C SER A 203 -17.95 -8.87 9.25
N ASP A 204 -17.36 -8.33 8.18
CA ASP A 204 -16.84 -6.97 8.10
C ASP A 204 -17.18 -6.38 6.74
N ALA A 205 -17.59 -5.11 6.70
CA ALA A 205 -17.87 -4.38 5.48
C ALA A 205 -16.97 -3.15 5.39
N ARG A 206 -16.27 -2.99 4.26
CA ARG A 206 -15.37 -1.85 4.01
C ARG A 206 -15.73 -1.16 2.73
N TYR A 207 -15.86 0.15 2.81
CA TYR A 207 -16.30 0.99 1.71
C TYR A 207 -15.10 1.68 1.04
N TYR A 208 -15.21 1.90 -0.27
CA TYR A 208 -14.15 2.44 -1.10
C TYR A 208 -14.70 3.40 -2.14
N ILE A 209 -13.87 4.38 -2.49
CA ILE A 209 -14.05 5.25 -3.65
C ILE A 209 -12.92 5.02 -4.65
N SER A 210 -13.20 5.20 -5.95
CA SER A 210 -12.21 4.93 -6.97
C SER A 210 -12.37 5.79 -8.22
N SER A 211 -11.25 6.18 -8.82
CA SER A 211 -11.18 6.77 -10.15
C SER A 211 -11.19 5.73 -11.28
N LEU A 212 -11.04 4.45 -10.95
CA LEU A 212 -11.14 3.36 -11.93
C LEU A 212 -12.54 3.32 -12.55
N GLY A 213 -12.60 3.07 -13.84
CA GLY A 213 -13.84 2.65 -14.49
C GLY A 213 -14.30 1.28 -13.99
N MET A 214 -15.50 0.86 -14.41
CA MET A 214 -16.07 -0.43 -14.04
C MET A 214 -15.17 -1.60 -14.47
N GLY A 215 -14.81 -2.44 -13.50
CA GLY A 215 -13.90 -3.57 -13.67
C GLY A 215 -13.62 -4.22 -12.33
N VAL A 216 -14.62 -4.93 -11.77
CA VAL A 216 -14.61 -5.44 -10.40
C VAL A 216 -13.40 -6.32 -10.06
N LYS A 217 -12.87 -7.10 -11.00
CA LYS A 217 -11.66 -7.91 -10.76
C LYS A 217 -10.43 -7.02 -10.56
N ARG A 218 -10.27 -5.93 -11.33
CA ARG A 218 -9.20 -4.95 -11.17
C ARG A 218 -9.34 -4.19 -9.86
N PHE A 219 -10.56 -3.77 -9.52
CA PHE A 219 -10.88 -3.16 -8.24
C PHE A 219 -10.55 -4.08 -7.06
N ALA A 220 -10.98 -5.35 -7.11
CA ALA A 220 -10.69 -6.37 -6.09
C ALA A 220 -9.18 -6.62 -5.94
N ARG A 221 -8.44 -6.72 -7.07
CA ARG A 221 -6.98 -6.83 -7.07
C ARG A 221 -6.32 -5.66 -6.35
N ALA A 222 -6.72 -4.43 -6.65
CA ALA A 222 -6.14 -3.24 -6.01
C ALA A 222 -6.34 -3.28 -4.49
N ILE A 223 -7.55 -3.60 -4.02
CA ILE A 223 -7.86 -3.72 -2.58
C ILE A 223 -7.08 -4.86 -1.94
N ARG A 224 -7.01 -6.02 -2.59
CA ARG A 224 -6.28 -7.17 -2.04
C ARG A 224 -4.77 -6.91 -1.96
N ARG A 225 -4.23 -6.21 -2.94
CA ARG A 225 -2.82 -5.81 -2.99
C ARG A 225 -2.47 -4.77 -1.95
N HIS A 226 -3.41 -3.93 -1.50
CA HIS A 226 -3.14 -2.96 -0.43
C HIS A 226 -2.56 -3.63 0.82
N TRP A 227 -3.12 -4.77 1.24
CA TRP A 227 -2.64 -5.51 2.40
C TRP A 227 -1.23 -6.10 2.24
N SER A 228 -0.68 -6.10 1.02
CA SER A 228 0.67 -6.61 0.80
C SER A 228 1.75 -5.72 1.43
N ILE A 229 1.50 -4.42 1.59
CA ILE A 229 2.46 -3.53 2.27
C ILE A 229 2.64 -3.94 3.73
N GLU A 230 1.55 -4.25 4.43
CA GLU A 230 1.63 -4.72 5.81
C GLU A 230 2.24 -6.14 5.90
N ASN A 231 1.69 -7.09 5.14
CA ASN A 231 2.01 -8.51 5.26
C ASN A 231 3.35 -8.89 4.61
N THR A 232 3.85 -8.09 3.66
CA THR A 232 5.07 -8.41 2.91
C THR A 232 6.19 -7.44 3.21
N CYS A 233 5.92 -6.13 3.18
CA CYS A 233 6.94 -5.11 3.44
C CYS A 233 7.16 -4.93 4.95
N HIS A 234 6.17 -4.42 5.67
CA HIS A 234 6.31 -4.09 7.09
C HIS A 234 6.64 -5.31 7.94
N TRP A 235 5.96 -6.44 7.72
CA TRP A 235 6.26 -7.70 8.40
C TRP A 235 7.71 -8.15 8.18
N SER A 236 8.21 -8.09 6.93
CA SER A 236 9.61 -8.46 6.65
C SER A 236 10.60 -7.53 7.34
N LEU A 237 10.31 -6.21 7.38
CA LEU A 237 11.14 -5.23 8.09
C LEU A 237 11.20 -5.52 9.59
N ASP A 238 10.09 -5.92 10.20
CA ASP A 238 10.04 -6.24 11.62
C ASP A 238 10.69 -7.60 11.93
N MET A 239 10.39 -8.62 11.15
CA MET A 239 10.89 -9.97 11.43
C MET A 239 12.36 -10.16 11.03
N THR A 240 12.82 -9.51 9.95
CA THR A 240 14.18 -9.71 9.43
C THR A 240 15.15 -8.65 9.92
N TRP A 241 14.75 -7.38 9.93
CA TRP A 241 15.60 -6.26 10.37
C TRP A 241 15.31 -5.80 11.79
N ARG A 242 14.25 -6.32 12.43
CA ARG A 242 13.81 -5.96 13.77
C ARG A 242 13.60 -4.45 13.92
N GLU A 243 12.98 -3.84 12.90
CA GLU A 243 12.85 -2.39 12.78
C GLU A 243 12.11 -1.79 13.96
N ASP A 244 11.05 -2.44 14.46
CA ASP A 244 10.30 -2.03 15.65
C ASP A 244 11.11 -2.10 16.96
N GLU A 245 12.19 -2.90 16.99
CA GLU A 245 13.08 -3.02 18.15
C GLU A 245 14.28 -2.08 18.08
N SER A 246 14.49 -1.41 16.94
CA SER A 246 15.61 -0.49 16.72
C SER A 246 15.59 0.65 17.73
N ARG A 247 16.72 0.86 18.41
CA ARG A 247 16.94 1.94 19.39
C ARG A 247 17.80 3.08 18.83
N ILE A 248 17.90 3.18 17.52
CA ILE A 248 18.59 4.29 16.86
C ILE A 248 17.78 5.56 17.14
N ARG A 249 18.41 6.57 17.75
CA ARG A 249 17.75 7.79 18.22
C ARG A 249 18.17 9.06 17.49
N THR A 250 19.27 9.01 16.75
CA THR A 250 19.71 10.14 15.91
C THR A 250 18.83 10.23 14.67
N ASN A 251 18.17 11.37 14.45
CA ASN A 251 17.20 11.55 13.36
C ASN A 251 17.72 11.09 12.00
N VAL A 252 18.86 11.61 11.57
CA VAL A 252 19.49 11.25 10.29
C VAL A 252 19.79 9.74 10.20
N LEU A 253 20.29 9.13 11.29
CA LEU A 253 20.66 7.73 11.26
C LEU A 253 19.45 6.79 11.24
N ARG A 254 18.39 7.10 12.01
CA ARG A 254 17.16 6.28 12.03
C ARG A 254 16.45 6.32 10.69
N GLU A 255 16.43 7.48 10.03
CA GLU A 255 15.86 7.64 8.70
C GLU A 255 16.66 6.89 7.64
N ASN A 256 17.99 7.09 7.60
CA ASN A 256 18.89 6.35 6.69
C ASN A 256 18.79 4.83 6.89
N THR A 257 18.63 4.36 8.13
CA THR A 257 18.46 2.93 8.41
C THR A 257 17.12 2.43 7.85
N GLY A 258 16.04 3.18 8.00
CA GLY A 258 14.74 2.86 7.41
C GLY A 258 14.82 2.72 5.88
N TRP A 259 15.55 3.61 5.21
CA TRP A 259 15.83 3.55 3.79
C TRP A 259 16.66 2.32 3.40
N LEU A 260 17.76 2.08 4.11
CA LEU A 260 18.64 0.93 3.85
C LEU A 260 17.93 -0.41 4.02
N ASN A 261 17.06 -0.52 5.02
CA ASN A 261 16.27 -1.73 5.22
C ASN A 261 15.32 -1.98 4.04
N ARG A 262 14.62 -0.95 3.55
CA ARG A 262 13.72 -1.05 2.40
C ARG A 262 14.46 -1.35 1.10
N PHE A 263 15.62 -0.72 0.92
CA PHE A 263 16.53 -1.02 -0.17
C PHE A 263 16.94 -2.49 -0.18
N SER A 264 17.47 -2.96 0.94
CA SER A 264 17.91 -4.36 1.09
C SER A 264 16.75 -5.34 0.89
N LEU A 265 15.55 -5.02 1.42
CA LEU A 265 14.35 -5.84 1.21
C LEU A 265 13.99 -5.91 -0.27
N SER A 266 14.00 -4.77 -0.96
CA SER A 266 13.70 -4.70 -2.40
C SER A 266 14.65 -5.56 -3.21
N LEU A 267 15.94 -5.50 -2.94
CA LEU A 267 16.96 -6.35 -3.58
C LEU A 267 16.71 -7.84 -3.34
N LEU A 268 16.56 -8.24 -2.07
CA LEU A 268 16.35 -9.64 -1.70
C LEU A 268 15.06 -10.24 -2.24
N LYS A 269 14.06 -9.39 -2.50
CA LYS A 269 12.78 -9.79 -3.13
C LYS A 269 12.91 -10.07 -4.63
N GLN A 270 13.92 -9.50 -5.29
CA GLN A 270 14.18 -9.78 -6.71
C GLN A 270 14.89 -11.12 -6.93
N ASP A 271 15.55 -11.66 -5.91
CA ASP A 271 16.19 -12.98 -6.01
C ASP A 271 15.11 -14.08 -6.10
N PRO A 272 15.14 -14.93 -7.18
CA PRO A 272 14.12 -15.96 -7.41
C PRO A 272 14.22 -17.17 -6.48
N GLY A 273 15.29 -17.26 -5.68
CA GLY A 273 15.49 -18.35 -4.73
C GLY A 273 14.32 -18.49 -3.75
N LYS A 274 13.96 -19.73 -3.41
CA LYS A 274 12.81 -20.05 -2.54
C LYS A 274 13.07 -19.82 -1.05
N GLU A 275 14.26 -19.39 -0.69
CA GLU A 275 14.64 -19.15 0.69
C GLU A 275 13.88 -17.97 1.31
N SER A 276 13.74 -18.00 2.64
CA SER A 276 13.17 -16.87 3.36
C SER A 276 14.06 -15.63 3.24
N ILE A 277 13.48 -14.43 3.31
CA ILE A 277 14.21 -13.16 3.30
C ILE A 277 15.29 -13.13 4.40
N ALA A 278 15.00 -13.69 5.57
CA ALA A 278 15.97 -13.80 6.67
C ALA A 278 17.17 -14.68 6.28
N MET A 279 16.96 -15.78 5.55
CA MET A 279 18.03 -16.65 5.08
C MET A 279 18.84 -15.98 3.96
N LYS A 280 18.19 -15.39 2.95
CA LYS A 280 18.86 -14.61 1.90
C LYS A 280 19.75 -13.50 2.48
N ARG A 281 19.26 -12.77 3.48
CA ARG A 281 20.04 -11.76 4.20
C ARG A 281 21.28 -12.37 4.87
N ARG A 282 21.15 -13.55 5.48
CA ARG A 282 22.30 -14.26 6.08
C ARG A 282 23.29 -14.73 5.00
N HIS A 283 22.80 -15.27 3.88
CA HIS A 283 23.64 -15.65 2.74
C HIS A 283 24.50 -14.48 2.26
N CYS A 284 23.95 -13.28 2.13
CA CYS A 284 24.73 -12.08 1.79
C CYS A 284 25.88 -11.79 2.79
N ALA A 285 25.75 -12.22 4.06
CA ALA A 285 26.76 -11.96 5.07
C ALA A 285 27.95 -12.92 5.04
N TRP A 286 27.82 -14.11 4.48
CA TRP A 286 28.87 -15.12 4.44
C TRP A 286 29.23 -15.66 3.04
N ASN A 287 28.53 -15.21 2.00
CA ASN A 287 28.78 -15.62 0.62
C ASN A 287 28.86 -14.38 -0.29
N GLU A 288 30.08 -14.02 -0.67
CA GLU A 288 30.36 -12.85 -1.52
C GLU A 288 29.80 -13.01 -2.93
N ASP A 289 29.78 -14.23 -3.48
CA ASP A 289 29.21 -14.50 -4.80
C ASP A 289 27.68 -14.23 -4.78
N PHE A 290 27.00 -14.69 -3.74
CA PHE A 290 25.57 -14.40 -3.56
C PHE A 290 25.33 -12.91 -3.37
N LEU A 291 26.14 -12.23 -2.54
CA LEU A 291 26.04 -10.80 -2.32
C LEU A 291 26.18 -9.98 -3.61
N THR A 292 27.07 -10.38 -4.50
CA THR A 292 27.29 -9.70 -5.79
C THR A 292 26.20 -9.99 -6.81
N GLN A 293 25.55 -11.15 -6.74
CA GLN A 293 24.45 -11.54 -7.64
C GLN A 293 23.12 -10.83 -7.32
N VAL A 294 22.84 -10.63 -6.03
CA VAL A 294 21.57 -10.01 -5.58
C VAL A 294 21.30 -8.61 -6.20
N PRO A 295 22.26 -7.66 -6.26
CA PRO A 295 22.03 -6.35 -6.86
C PRO A 295 21.84 -6.38 -8.38
N ILE A 296 22.41 -7.34 -9.06
CA ILE A 296 22.41 -7.46 -10.52
C ILE A 296 21.07 -8.06 -10.99
N GLY A 297 20.31 -8.68 -10.06
CA GLY A 297 19.07 -9.40 -10.33
C GLY A 297 19.29 -10.26 -11.55
N HIS A 298 19.61 -11.53 -11.42
CA HIS A 298 19.91 -12.47 -12.50
C HIS A 298 19.55 -11.92 -13.90
N ALA A 299 20.41 -11.03 -14.40
CA ALA A 299 20.36 -10.57 -15.77
C ALA A 299 20.91 -11.74 -16.62
N VAL A 300 20.06 -12.73 -16.84
CA VAL A 300 20.22 -13.74 -17.92
C VAL A 300 18.82 -14.06 -18.43
#